data_59b4da53f082ec9e0ff23db055dfcbe2
#
_entry.id   59b4da53f082ec9e0ff23db055dfcbe2
#
_cell.length_a   1.000
_cell.length_b   1.000
_cell.length_c   1.000
_cell.angle_alpha   90.00
_cell.angle_beta   90.00
_cell.angle_gamma   90.00
#
_symmetry.space_group_name_H-M   'P 1'
#
loop_
_entity.id
_entity.type
_entity.pdbx_description
1 polymer ?
#
loop_
_entity_poly.entity_id
_entity_poly.type
_entity_poly.pdbx_seq_one_letter_code
_entity_poly.pdbx_strand_id
1 'polypeptide(L)'
;MKFNKKTERNFWIMKRKVFVLTGNTGTGKTTVANYLNEFYEMPKVITHTTRPPRDGEVDQVDYYFENEASFGENHYLESVEYSHYRYGSSHEGLERAWEKNPFITIVLDTAGAITYARELPDEAVVICLTVGESSELLTRLEKRGDDVAAVKARLASDEYQRDTQLPTELTNVAKVVVNDDWQITKQAIDEIVKEVVQG
;
A
#
# COMPACT_ATOMS: atom_id res chain seq x y z
N MET A 1 -33.07 -21.71 -0.19
CA MET A 1 -32.19 -22.14 0.93
C MET A 1 -31.68 -20.88 1.58
N LYS A 2 -32.11 -20.55 2.81
CA LYS A 2 -31.68 -19.31 3.47
C LYS A 2 -30.31 -19.59 4.10
N PHE A 3 -29.24 -19.09 3.48
CA PHE A 3 -27.90 -19.09 4.08
C PHE A 3 -27.93 -18.26 5.35
N ASN A 4 -27.35 -18.77 6.42
CA ASN A 4 -27.31 -18.10 7.72
C ASN A 4 -26.24 -17.00 7.64
N LYS A 5 -26.59 -15.76 7.98
CA LYS A 5 -25.67 -14.58 8.02
C LYS A 5 -24.34 -14.86 8.73
N LYS A 6 -24.32 -15.79 9.70
CA LYS A 6 -23.12 -16.21 10.42
C LYS A 6 -22.19 -17.08 9.54
N THR A 7 -22.74 -17.89 8.63
CA THR A 7 -21.97 -18.71 7.70
C THR A 7 -21.39 -17.85 6.57
N GLU A 8 -22.13 -16.86 6.07
CA GLU A 8 -21.65 -15.90 5.08
C GLU A 8 -20.52 -15.06 5.68
N ARG A 9 -20.69 -14.51 6.90
CA ARG A 9 -19.66 -13.73 7.59
C ARG A 9 -18.37 -14.53 7.79
N ASN A 10 -18.46 -15.81 8.17
CA ASN A 10 -17.28 -16.68 8.33
C ASN A 10 -16.62 -17.00 6.97
N PHE A 11 -17.40 -17.18 5.89
CA PHE A 11 -16.87 -17.39 4.54
C PHE A 11 -16.07 -16.17 4.04
N TRP A 12 -16.57 -14.95 4.27
CA TRP A 12 -15.87 -13.71 3.92
C TRP A 12 -14.61 -13.48 4.76
N ILE A 13 -14.63 -13.85 6.05
CA ILE A 13 -13.44 -13.77 6.92
C ILE A 13 -12.33 -14.71 6.41
N MET A 14 -12.67 -15.88 5.88
CA MET A 14 -11.70 -16.84 5.31
C MET A 14 -11.10 -16.40 3.96
N LYS A 15 -11.69 -15.43 3.28
CA LYS A 15 -11.24 -14.94 1.96
C LYS A 15 -10.73 -13.50 1.96
N ARG A 16 -10.67 -12.85 3.12
CA ARG A 16 -10.20 -11.46 3.19
C ARG A 16 -8.72 -11.35 2.83
N LYS A 17 -8.38 -10.37 1.98
CA LYS A 17 -7.01 -10.10 1.56
C LYS A 17 -6.70 -8.60 1.61
N VAL A 18 -5.45 -8.29 1.86
CA VAL A 18 -4.90 -6.94 1.72
C VAL A 18 -3.83 -6.94 0.64
N PHE A 19 -4.08 -6.19 -0.44
CA PHE A 19 -3.12 -5.98 -1.52
C PHE A 19 -2.14 -4.89 -1.08
N VAL A 20 -0.95 -5.30 -0.69
CA VAL A 20 0.13 -4.43 -0.20
C VAL A 20 0.95 -3.96 -1.39
N LEU A 21 0.77 -2.69 -1.76
CA LEU A 21 1.49 -2.07 -2.87
C LEU A 21 2.76 -1.43 -2.35
N THR A 22 3.91 -1.96 -2.76
CA THR A 22 5.22 -1.48 -2.34
C THR A 22 6.14 -1.21 -3.53
N GLY A 23 7.33 -0.72 -3.28
CA GLY A 23 8.32 -0.32 -4.29
C GLY A 23 8.70 1.15 -4.16
N ASN A 24 9.68 1.57 -4.94
CA ASN A 24 10.29 2.88 -4.83
C ASN A 24 9.31 4.04 -5.13
N THR A 25 9.70 5.26 -4.78
CA THR A 25 8.92 6.46 -5.13
C THR A 25 8.82 6.60 -6.65
N GLY A 26 7.67 7.03 -7.16
CA GLY A 26 7.45 7.19 -8.61
C GLY A 26 7.11 5.90 -9.39
N THR A 27 7.12 4.72 -8.77
CA THR A 27 6.79 3.44 -9.43
C THR A 27 5.31 3.25 -9.75
N GLY A 28 4.42 4.14 -9.28
CA GLY A 28 3.00 4.10 -9.63
C GLY A 28 2.10 3.42 -8.59
N LYS A 29 2.55 3.21 -7.35
CA LYS A 29 1.75 2.59 -6.28
C LYS A 29 0.35 3.20 -6.12
N THR A 30 0.27 4.53 -6.07
CA THR A 30 -1.01 5.24 -5.95
C THR A 30 -1.90 5.03 -7.18
N THR A 31 -1.31 5.00 -8.38
CA THR A 31 -2.04 4.75 -9.63
C THR A 31 -2.67 3.35 -9.62
N VAL A 32 -1.91 2.33 -9.20
CA VAL A 32 -2.42 0.96 -9.05
C VAL A 32 -3.48 0.87 -7.95
N ALA A 33 -3.28 1.53 -6.79
CA ALA A 33 -4.30 1.57 -5.73
C ALA A 33 -5.62 2.17 -6.21
N ASN A 34 -5.56 3.28 -6.96
CA ASN A 34 -6.74 3.91 -7.56
C ASN A 34 -7.40 2.99 -8.58
N TYR A 35 -6.63 2.30 -9.41
CA TYR A 35 -7.15 1.31 -10.36
C TYR A 35 -7.88 0.17 -9.65
N LEU A 36 -7.29 -0.41 -8.60
CA LEU A 36 -7.93 -1.47 -7.82
C LEU A 36 -9.21 -0.99 -7.12
N ASN A 37 -9.24 0.27 -6.67
CA ASN A 37 -10.45 0.85 -6.10
C ASN A 37 -11.54 1.06 -7.15
N GLU A 38 -11.19 1.61 -8.32
CA GLU A 38 -12.14 1.95 -9.39
C GLU A 38 -12.77 0.70 -10.05
N PHE A 39 -11.95 -0.32 -10.35
CA PHE A 39 -12.38 -1.48 -11.14
C PHE A 39 -12.75 -2.70 -10.31
N TYR A 40 -12.26 -2.81 -9.07
CA TYR A 40 -12.50 -3.94 -8.19
C TYR A 40 -13.16 -3.55 -6.87
N GLU A 41 -13.51 -2.25 -6.71
CA GLU A 41 -14.13 -1.70 -5.49
C GLU A 41 -13.31 -1.97 -4.21
N MET A 42 -12.00 -2.15 -4.35
CA MET A 42 -11.08 -2.39 -3.24
C MET A 42 -10.77 -1.07 -2.51
N PRO A 43 -11.30 -0.84 -1.31
CA PRO A 43 -11.00 0.39 -0.58
C PRO A 43 -9.55 0.42 -0.12
N LYS A 44 -8.97 1.63 -0.14
CA LYS A 44 -7.66 1.87 0.45
C LYS A 44 -7.79 1.91 1.98
N VAL A 45 -6.90 1.24 2.69
CA VAL A 45 -6.73 1.40 4.14
C VAL A 45 -6.25 2.83 4.41
N ILE A 46 -6.97 3.53 5.27
CA ILE A 46 -6.56 4.86 5.73
C ILE A 46 -5.54 4.67 6.85
N THR A 47 -4.34 5.19 6.65
CA THR A 47 -3.23 5.12 7.60
C THR A 47 -3.20 6.35 8.50
N HIS A 48 -2.44 6.28 9.59
CA HIS A 48 -2.29 7.35 10.57
C HIS A 48 -0.99 8.13 10.34
N THR A 49 -0.99 9.42 10.66
CA THR A 49 0.24 10.23 10.64
C THR A 49 0.19 11.38 11.63
N THR A 50 1.34 11.70 12.25
CA THR A 50 1.49 12.91 13.06
C THR A 50 1.88 14.14 12.22
N ARG A 51 2.08 13.96 10.91
CA ARG A 51 2.31 15.05 9.98
C ARG A 51 1.04 15.91 9.84
N PRO A 52 1.18 17.24 9.90
CA PRO A 52 0.05 18.12 9.58
C PRO A 52 -0.50 17.87 8.17
N PRO A 53 -1.81 18.05 7.95
CA PRO A 53 -2.40 17.96 6.61
C PRO A 53 -1.73 18.94 5.65
N ARG A 54 -1.57 18.55 4.39
CA ARG A 54 -1.21 19.44 3.28
C ARG A 54 -2.47 20.07 2.69
N ASP A 55 -2.27 21.09 1.86
CA ASP A 55 -3.39 21.70 1.13
C ASP A 55 -4.15 20.63 0.31
N GLY A 56 -5.44 20.55 0.53
CA GLY A 56 -6.34 19.61 -0.13
C GLY A 56 -6.44 18.24 0.52
N GLU A 57 -5.62 17.88 1.50
CA GLU A 57 -5.77 16.64 2.25
C GLU A 57 -6.91 16.73 3.28
N VAL A 58 -7.68 15.67 3.40
CA VAL A 58 -8.85 15.59 4.25
C VAL A 58 -8.68 14.48 5.28
N ASP A 59 -8.94 14.82 6.56
CA ASP A 59 -8.90 13.85 7.65
C ASP A 59 -9.90 12.71 7.41
N GLN A 60 -9.48 11.48 7.75
CA GLN A 60 -10.22 10.23 7.56
C GLN A 60 -10.48 9.85 6.09
N VAL A 61 -9.90 10.59 5.15
CA VAL A 61 -9.92 10.27 3.72
C VAL A 61 -8.52 9.97 3.21
N ASP A 62 -7.58 10.89 3.44
CA ASP A 62 -6.19 10.71 3.03
C ASP A 62 -5.38 10.02 4.12
N TYR A 63 -5.52 10.50 5.36
CA TYR A 63 -4.94 9.97 6.59
C TYR A 63 -5.88 10.19 7.78
N TYR A 64 -5.66 9.46 8.87
CA TYR A 64 -6.03 9.89 10.21
C TYR A 64 -4.91 10.81 10.70
N PHE A 65 -5.18 12.13 10.75
CA PHE A 65 -4.19 13.11 11.22
C PHE A 65 -4.19 13.14 12.74
N GLU A 66 -3.11 12.65 13.31
CA GLU A 66 -2.95 12.42 14.74
C GLU A 66 -2.01 13.46 15.37
N ASN A 67 -2.13 13.64 16.67
CA ASN A 67 -1.04 14.20 17.48
C ASN A 67 -0.26 13.05 18.14
N GLU A 68 0.85 13.38 18.82
CA GLU A 68 1.71 12.36 19.45
C GLU A 68 0.95 11.50 20.49
N ALA A 69 0.01 12.09 21.23
CA ALA A 69 -0.76 11.35 22.24
C ALA A 69 -1.75 10.41 21.58
N SER A 70 -2.60 10.91 20.66
CA SER A 70 -3.59 10.07 19.96
C SER A 70 -2.94 9.02 19.05
N PHE A 71 -1.79 9.33 18.45
CA PHE A 71 -1.03 8.33 17.71
C PHE A 71 -0.66 7.14 18.58
N GLY A 72 -0.28 7.37 19.85
CA GLY A 72 0.07 6.32 20.80
C GLY A 72 -1.09 5.45 21.28
N GLU A 73 -2.34 5.81 21.02
CA GLU A 73 -3.54 5.06 21.44
C GLU A 73 -3.98 3.98 20.45
N ASN A 74 -3.45 3.99 19.22
CA ASN A 74 -3.80 3.01 18.18
C ASN A 74 -2.96 1.73 18.28
N HIS A 75 -3.52 0.59 17.84
CA HIS A 75 -2.83 -0.69 17.75
C HIS A 75 -2.25 -0.87 16.35
N TYR A 76 -0.99 -0.46 16.20
CA TYR A 76 -0.33 -0.53 14.89
C TYR A 76 0.13 -1.93 14.53
N LEU A 77 -0.15 -2.36 13.30
CA LEU A 77 0.48 -3.50 12.66
C LEU A 77 1.92 -3.14 12.24
N GLU A 78 2.10 -1.94 11.71
CA GLU A 78 3.40 -1.38 11.43
C GLU A 78 3.39 0.14 11.71
N SER A 79 4.52 0.68 12.10
CA SER A 79 4.73 2.11 12.20
C SER A 79 6.18 2.47 11.90
N VAL A 80 6.38 3.64 11.29
CA VAL A 80 7.69 4.16 10.90
C VAL A 80 7.76 5.64 11.23
N GLU A 81 8.95 6.10 11.60
CA GLU A 81 9.26 7.53 11.66
C GLU A 81 9.95 7.93 10.35
N TYR A 82 9.43 8.97 9.70
CA TYR A 82 9.99 9.53 8.48
C TYR A 82 9.88 11.04 8.51
N SER A 83 11.01 11.74 8.27
CA SER A 83 11.09 13.20 8.29
C SER A 83 10.50 13.82 9.56
N HIS A 84 10.81 13.27 10.75
CA HIS A 84 10.33 13.69 12.07
C HIS A 84 8.83 13.50 12.32
N TYR A 85 8.11 12.80 11.43
CA TYR A 85 6.72 12.46 11.60
C TYR A 85 6.54 10.93 11.67
N ARG A 86 5.55 10.53 12.43
CA ARG A 86 5.18 9.13 12.55
C ARG A 86 4.11 8.79 11.51
N TYR A 87 4.22 7.60 10.96
CA TYR A 87 3.24 7.01 10.07
C TYR A 87 2.96 5.60 10.56
N GLY A 88 1.72 5.14 10.41
CA GLY A 88 1.41 3.77 10.79
C GLY A 88 0.08 3.29 10.24
N SER A 89 -0.04 1.99 10.08
CA SER A 89 -1.29 1.32 9.75
C SER A 89 -1.76 0.51 10.94
N SER A 90 -2.99 0.76 11.39
CA SER A 90 -3.57 0.13 12.58
C SER A 90 -4.44 -1.06 12.21
N HIS A 91 -4.58 -2.01 13.15
CA HIS A 91 -5.53 -3.11 13.03
C HIS A 91 -6.96 -2.59 12.85
N GLU A 92 -7.31 -1.50 13.55
CA GLU A 92 -8.62 -0.84 13.42
C GLU A 92 -8.84 -0.28 12.01
N GLY A 93 -7.80 0.29 11.38
CA GLY A 93 -7.85 0.77 10.00
C GLY A 93 -8.08 -0.35 9.00
N LEU A 94 -7.43 -1.49 9.18
CA LEU A 94 -7.64 -2.69 8.39
C LEU A 94 -9.07 -3.22 8.52
N GLU A 95 -9.56 -3.40 9.75
CA GLU A 95 -10.92 -3.91 9.99
C GLU A 95 -11.98 -2.98 9.39
N ARG A 96 -11.85 -1.66 9.54
CA ARG A 96 -12.75 -0.67 8.90
C ARG A 96 -12.76 -0.78 7.37
N ALA A 97 -11.63 -1.11 6.76
CA ALA A 97 -11.57 -1.32 5.32
C ALA A 97 -12.21 -2.67 4.93
N TRP A 98 -11.92 -3.74 5.66
CA TRP A 98 -12.52 -5.07 5.44
C TRP A 98 -14.02 -5.14 5.71
N GLU A 99 -14.58 -4.25 6.54
CA GLU A 99 -16.04 -4.10 6.69
C GLU A 99 -16.71 -3.64 5.40
N LYS A 100 -15.98 -2.92 4.54
CA LYS A 100 -16.50 -2.41 3.25
C LYS A 100 -16.35 -3.42 2.13
N ASN A 101 -15.21 -4.12 2.06
CA ASN A 101 -14.89 -5.11 1.02
C ASN A 101 -13.89 -6.13 1.60
N PRO A 102 -14.05 -7.44 1.33
CA PRO A 102 -13.08 -8.46 1.76
C PRO A 102 -11.69 -8.30 1.10
N PHE A 103 -11.60 -7.59 0.00
CA PHE A 103 -10.35 -7.26 -0.69
C PHE A 103 -10.07 -5.77 -0.54
N ILE A 104 -8.94 -5.43 0.07
CA ILE A 104 -8.56 -4.05 0.38
C ILE A 104 -7.16 -3.76 -0.14
N THR A 105 -6.78 -2.50 -0.22
CA THR A 105 -5.44 -2.08 -0.66
C THR A 105 -4.75 -1.25 0.42
N ILE A 106 -3.43 -1.36 0.49
CA ILE A 106 -2.58 -0.45 1.27
C ILE A 106 -1.31 -0.11 0.49
N VAL A 107 -0.82 1.11 0.64
CA VAL A 107 0.44 1.57 0.04
C VAL A 107 1.46 1.75 1.14
N LEU A 108 2.54 0.99 1.10
CA LEU A 108 3.61 0.98 2.10
C LEU A 108 4.99 1.09 1.43
N ASP A 109 6.01 1.39 2.24
CA ASP A 109 7.39 1.16 1.87
C ASP A 109 7.74 -0.34 1.96
N THR A 110 8.97 -0.73 1.61
CA THR A 110 9.36 -2.15 1.64
C THR A 110 9.43 -2.70 3.07
N ALA A 111 9.78 -1.88 4.07
CA ALA A 111 9.82 -2.33 5.47
C ALA A 111 8.41 -2.63 6.00
N GLY A 112 7.43 -1.78 5.68
CA GLY A 112 6.02 -2.03 5.98
C GLY A 112 5.50 -3.28 5.27
N ALA A 113 5.86 -3.49 4.00
CA ALA A 113 5.45 -4.67 3.24
C ALA A 113 6.03 -5.97 3.84
N ILE A 114 7.27 -5.97 4.33
CA ILE A 114 7.87 -7.10 5.05
C ILE A 114 7.08 -7.40 6.32
N THR A 115 6.72 -6.36 7.08
CA THR A 115 5.92 -6.53 8.30
C THR A 115 4.56 -7.16 7.98
N TYR A 116 3.87 -6.67 6.94
CA TYR A 116 2.59 -7.25 6.51
C TYR A 116 2.71 -8.71 6.07
N ALA A 117 3.74 -9.04 5.29
CA ALA A 117 3.98 -10.43 4.85
C ALA A 117 4.23 -11.38 6.03
N ARG A 118 4.87 -10.88 7.08
CA ARG A 118 5.18 -11.66 8.29
C ARG A 118 3.97 -11.80 9.22
N GLU A 119 3.26 -10.70 9.49
CA GLU A 119 2.18 -10.67 10.49
C GLU A 119 0.84 -11.15 9.94
N LEU A 120 0.65 -11.07 8.61
CA LEU A 120 -0.58 -11.46 7.90
C LEU A 120 -0.27 -12.43 6.74
N PRO A 121 0.40 -13.57 6.99
CA PRO A 121 0.89 -14.45 5.92
C PRO A 121 -0.24 -15.02 5.05
N ASP A 122 -1.42 -15.19 5.60
CA ASP A 122 -2.58 -15.70 4.87
C ASP A 122 -3.39 -14.60 4.17
N GLU A 123 -3.35 -13.36 4.65
CA GLU A 123 -4.13 -12.23 4.14
C GLU A 123 -3.33 -11.34 3.19
N ALA A 124 -2.02 -11.16 3.41
CA ALA A 124 -1.22 -10.22 2.64
C ALA A 124 -0.89 -10.75 1.22
N VAL A 125 -1.21 -9.95 0.22
CA VAL A 125 -0.79 -10.14 -1.17
C VAL A 125 0.17 -9.00 -1.52
N VAL A 126 1.46 -9.25 -1.45
CA VAL A 126 2.48 -8.21 -1.69
C VAL A 126 2.72 -8.06 -3.19
N ILE A 127 2.55 -6.83 -3.70
CA ILE A 127 2.87 -6.44 -5.07
C ILE A 127 3.97 -5.38 -5.03
N CYS A 128 5.15 -5.75 -5.50
CA CYS A 128 6.28 -4.84 -5.61
C CYS A 128 6.31 -4.22 -7.00
N LEU A 129 6.01 -2.91 -7.07
CA LEU A 129 6.08 -2.15 -8.31
C LEU A 129 7.49 -1.63 -8.54
N THR A 130 8.01 -1.87 -9.73
CA THR A 130 9.31 -1.38 -10.17
C THR A 130 9.21 -0.72 -11.55
N VAL A 131 10.30 -0.18 -12.03
CA VAL A 131 10.48 0.34 -13.40
C VAL A 131 11.76 -0.26 -13.98
N GLY A 132 11.80 -0.43 -15.32
CA GLY A 132 12.96 -1.00 -15.99
C GLY A 132 14.20 -0.11 -15.89
N GLU A 133 14.01 1.22 -16.04
CA GLU A 133 15.10 2.20 -16.00
C GLU A 133 14.89 3.21 -14.87
N SER A 134 15.87 3.36 -13.98
CA SER A 134 15.81 4.33 -12.86
C SER A 134 15.68 5.79 -13.34
N SER A 135 16.14 6.11 -14.56
CA SER A 135 15.98 7.42 -15.21
C SER A 135 14.51 7.80 -15.42
N GLU A 136 13.62 6.81 -15.59
CA GLU A 136 12.18 7.06 -15.73
C GLU A 136 11.55 7.59 -14.43
N LEU A 137 12.05 7.18 -13.27
CA LEU A 137 11.54 7.66 -11.99
C LEU A 137 11.72 9.17 -11.85
N LEU A 138 12.90 9.69 -12.22
CA LEU A 138 13.17 11.14 -12.23
C LEU A 138 12.17 11.88 -13.12
N THR A 139 12.02 11.42 -14.36
CA THR A 139 11.10 12.02 -15.33
C THR A 139 9.64 12.02 -14.80
N ARG A 140 9.21 10.96 -14.11
CA ARG A 140 7.87 10.85 -13.55
C ARG A 140 7.66 11.81 -12.37
N LEU A 141 8.67 11.96 -11.51
CA LEU A 141 8.63 12.87 -10.36
C LEU A 141 8.62 14.35 -10.80
N GLU A 142 9.43 14.69 -11.81
CA GLU A 142 9.44 16.03 -12.42
C GLU A 142 8.09 16.38 -13.07
N LYS A 143 7.50 15.44 -13.84
CA LYS A 143 6.17 15.64 -14.45
C LYS A 143 5.05 15.81 -13.44
N ARG A 144 5.20 15.23 -12.24
CA ARG A 144 4.25 15.38 -11.12
C ARG A 144 4.32 16.75 -10.46
N GLY A 145 5.39 17.51 -10.74
CA GLY A 145 5.61 18.85 -10.15
C GLY A 145 6.25 18.82 -8.78
N ASP A 146 6.91 17.72 -8.40
CA ASP A 146 7.64 17.63 -7.14
C ASP A 146 8.81 18.62 -7.14
N ASP A 147 9.08 19.23 -5.98
CA ASP A 147 10.23 20.11 -5.81
C ASP A 147 11.55 19.38 -6.08
N VAL A 148 12.39 19.96 -6.94
CA VAL A 148 13.64 19.33 -7.40
C VAL A 148 14.60 19.02 -6.25
N ALA A 149 14.66 19.91 -5.22
CA ALA A 149 15.53 19.70 -4.08
C ALA A 149 15.00 18.55 -3.21
N ALA A 150 13.67 18.49 -3.00
CA ALA A 150 13.04 17.40 -2.29
C ALA A 150 13.19 16.05 -3.04
N VAL A 151 13.11 16.04 -4.37
CA VAL A 151 13.37 14.84 -5.19
C VAL A 151 14.80 14.35 -5.02
N LYS A 152 15.79 15.26 -5.13
CA LYS A 152 17.21 14.91 -4.94
C LYS A 152 17.49 14.36 -3.54
N ALA A 153 16.96 15.02 -2.51
CA ALA A 153 17.10 14.55 -1.12
C ALA A 153 16.51 13.15 -0.94
N ARG A 154 15.34 12.88 -1.53
CA ARG A 154 14.70 11.56 -1.49
C ARG A 154 15.52 10.50 -2.20
N LEU A 155 16.08 10.78 -3.38
CA LEU A 155 16.92 9.84 -4.13
C LEU A 155 18.23 9.51 -3.41
N ALA A 156 18.70 10.41 -2.55
CA ALA A 156 19.89 10.21 -1.72
C ALA A 156 19.57 9.56 -0.35
N SER A 157 18.30 9.31 -0.02
CA SER A 157 17.93 8.74 1.28
C SER A 157 18.23 7.25 1.35
N ASP A 158 18.48 6.75 2.56
CA ASP A 158 18.72 5.34 2.82
C ASP A 158 17.50 4.48 2.46
N GLU A 159 16.29 5.01 2.68
CA GLU A 159 15.03 4.36 2.31
C GLU A 159 14.93 4.16 0.79
N TYR A 160 15.30 5.18 0.00
CA TYR A 160 15.30 5.05 -1.45
C TYR A 160 16.30 3.98 -1.91
N GLN A 161 17.51 4.00 -1.36
CA GLN A 161 18.54 3.01 -1.70
C GLN A 161 18.11 1.58 -1.32
N ARG A 162 17.53 1.41 -0.14
CA ARG A 162 16.94 0.14 0.30
C ARG A 162 15.87 -0.35 -0.69
N ASP A 163 14.98 0.53 -1.12
CA ASP A 163 13.81 0.20 -1.96
C ASP A 163 14.16 0.05 -3.46
N THR A 164 15.45 0.22 -3.86
CA THR A 164 15.89 -0.03 -5.24
C THR A 164 15.97 -1.51 -5.60
N GLN A 165 16.11 -2.37 -4.61
CA GLN A 165 16.16 -3.82 -4.79
C GLN A 165 15.06 -4.49 -3.97
N LEU A 166 14.52 -5.59 -4.49
CA LEU A 166 13.57 -6.39 -3.73
C LEU A 166 14.28 -7.00 -2.51
N PRO A 167 13.85 -6.71 -1.28
CA PRO A 167 14.41 -7.33 -0.08
C PRO A 167 14.32 -8.84 -0.12
N THR A 168 15.32 -9.51 0.49
CA THR A 168 15.39 -10.98 0.53
C THR A 168 14.13 -11.58 1.16
N GLU A 169 13.57 -10.93 2.17
CA GLU A 169 12.35 -11.33 2.87
C GLU A 169 11.11 -11.36 1.96
N LEU A 170 11.13 -10.56 0.89
CA LEU A 170 10.03 -10.49 -0.07
C LEU A 170 10.25 -11.32 -1.34
N THR A 171 11.44 -11.88 -1.56
CA THR A 171 11.83 -12.57 -2.82
C THR A 171 10.85 -13.69 -3.20
N ASN A 172 10.36 -14.46 -2.22
CA ASN A 172 9.46 -15.59 -2.47
C ASN A 172 7.98 -15.26 -2.16
N VAL A 173 7.68 -14.04 -1.75
CA VAL A 173 6.36 -13.61 -1.28
C VAL A 173 5.75 -12.57 -2.21
N ALA A 174 6.58 -11.62 -2.68
CA ALA A 174 6.10 -10.52 -3.51
C ALA A 174 5.96 -10.92 -4.98
N LYS A 175 4.86 -10.49 -5.58
CA LYS A 175 4.66 -10.48 -7.02
C LYS A 175 5.28 -9.19 -7.57
N VAL A 176 6.33 -9.29 -8.38
CA VAL A 176 7.02 -8.12 -8.96
C VAL A 176 6.33 -7.72 -10.26
N VAL A 177 5.96 -6.45 -10.37
CA VAL A 177 5.32 -5.88 -11.56
C VAL A 177 6.12 -4.69 -12.06
N VAL A 178 6.62 -4.78 -13.29
CA VAL A 178 7.32 -3.69 -13.97
C VAL A 178 6.29 -2.73 -14.57
N ASN A 179 6.28 -1.49 -14.11
CA ASN A 179 5.31 -0.47 -14.49
C ASN A 179 5.93 0.56 -15.45
N ASP A 180 6.36 0.09 -16.61
CA ASP A 180 6.85 0.96 -17.71
C ASP A 180 5.69 1.31 -18.66
N ASP A 181 4.85 0.35 -18.98
CA ASP A 181 3.63 0.52 -19.77
C ASP A 181 2.39 0.25 -18.91
N TRP A 182 1.48 1.23 -18.86
CA TRP A 182 0.28 1.14 -18.02
C TRP A 182 -0.70 0.04 -18.46
N GLN A 183 -0.78 -0.27 -19.77
CA GLN A 183 -1.68 -1.32 -20.25
C GLN A 183 -1.16 -2.71 -19.86
N ILE A 184 0.15 -2.91 -19.98
CA ILE A 184 0.81 -4.16 -19.54
C ILE A 184 0.70 -4.30 -18.02
N THR A 185 0.91 -3.21 -17.28
CA THR A 185 0.77 -3.20 -15.82
C THR A 185 -0.63 -3.59 -15.38
N LYS A 186 -1.69 -3.04 -16.01
CA LYS A 186 -3.07 -3.42 -15.71
C LYS A 186 -3.31 -4.92 -15.93
N GLN A 187 -2.85 -5.48 -17.03
CA GLN A 187 -3.01 -6.91 -17.32
C GLN A 187 -2.35 -7.77 -16.23
N ALA A 188 -1.13 -7.42 -15.81
CA ALA A 188 -0.44 -8.14 -14.74
C ALA A 188 -1.18 -8.02 -13.39
N ILE A 189 -1.71 -6.84 -13.06
CA ILE A 189 -2.53 -6.64 -11.85
C ILE A 189 -3.82 -7.45 -11.93
N ASP A 190 -4.52 -7.46 -13.07
CA ASP A 190 -5.75 -8.23 -13.27
C ASP A 190 -5.53 -9.74 -13.11
N GLU A 191 -4.40 -10.25 -13.60
CA GLU A 191 -4.01 -11.66 -13.43
C GLU A 191 -3.78 -11.98 -11.95
N ILE A 192 -3.08 -11.11 -11.21
CA ILE A 192 -2.86 -11.27 -9.77
C ILE A 192 -4.19 -11.28 -9.01
N VAL A 193 -5.07 -10.32 -9.29
CA VAL A 193 -6.40 -10.24 -8.67
C VAL A 193 -7.20 -11.50 -8.95
N LYS A 194 -7.24 -11.95 -10.21
CA LYS A 194 -7.97 -13.15 -10.62
C LYS A 194 -7.47 -14.41 -9.89
N GLU A 195 -6.15 -14.57 -9.78
CA GLU A 195 -5.54 -15.69 -9.05
C GLU A 195 -5.97 -15.69 -7.58
N VAL A 196 -5.93 -14.53 -6.91
CA VAL A 196 -6.25 -14.38 -5.49
C VAL A 196 -7.75 -14.54 -5.20
N VAL A 197 -8.61 -14.06 -6.09
CA VAL A 197 -10.08 -14.12 -5.91
C VAL A 197 -10.63 -15.53 -6.22
N GLN A 198 -9.99 -16.26 -7.12
CA GLN A 198 -10.44 -17.61 -7.54
C GLN A 198 -9.85 -18.75 -6.70
N GLY A 199 -8.69 -18.53 -6.03
CA GLY A 199 -8.04 -19.49 -5.13
C GLY A 199 -8.66 -19.47 -3.75
#